data_f001d6258a5b73d7b90ef49f3a0acf6c
#
_entry.id   f001d6258a5b73d7b90ef49f3a0acf6c
#
_cell.length_a   1.000
_cell.length_b   1.000
_cell.length_c   1.000
_cell.angle_alpha   90.00
_cell.angle_beta   90.00
_cell.angle_gamma   90.00
#
_symmetry.space_group_name_H-M   'P 1'
#
loop_
_entity.id
_entity.type
_entity.pdbx_description
1 polymer ?
#
loop_
_entity_poly.entity_id
_entity_poly.type
_entity_poly.pdbx_seq_one_letter_code
_entity_poly.pdbx_strand_id
1 'polypeptide(L)'
;ADWVSWRAGFFFNFPIGIAMIALAPRFIPETEPNSGRFDVAGAVLATLGMTALVFGTVNSAEAGWTSPITVATLAAGAILLTLLFLNEARAEQPIMPLRLFRSRERSGAYAARMLYLGAMIGFFYFTTQLLQGVMGFSAFQAGIAFFPMTIVNFAVAMLIPRLTPRFGNSAILSVGIAVTLAGMAWLSLVHPGSTYLTAIALPMILIGAGQGLAFAPLTSAGISGVQAEDAGAASGLVNTAHQLGSALGLGILVAVSAGAGSSADDATTALTDHVSTALTAGTALLAACLVIVLALIVPATRTRSTAKQFDQEKGSRDVALVDRG
;
A
#
# COMPACT_ATOMS: atom_id res chain seq x y z
N ALA A 1 21.89 -14.99 -0.76
CA ALA A 1 23.04 -14.19 -0.33
C ALA A 1 24.19 -15.05 0.17
N ASP A 2 23.91 -16.23 0.72
CA ASP A 2 24.95 -17.09 1.35
C ASP A 2 25.89 -17.74 0.32
N TRP A 3 25.43 -17.99 -0.89
CA TRP A 3 26.18 -18.69 -1.94
C TRP A 3 26.60 -17.77 -3.08
N VAL A 4 25.85 -16.70 -3.31
CA VAL A 4 26.08 -15.72 -4.39
C VAL A 4 25.83 -14.34 -3.80
N SER A 5 26.64 -13.33 -4.19
CA SER A 5 26.47 -11.96 -3.72
C SER A 5 25.02 -11.48 -3.91
N TRP A 6 24.47 -10.73 -2.95
CA TRP A 6 23.16 -10.07 -3.06
C TRP A 6 23.00 -9.25 -4.36
N ARG A 7 24.13 -8.79 -4.91
CA ARG A 7 24.17 -8.06 -6.19
C ARG A 7 23.62 -8.89 -7.36
N ALA A 8 23.83 -10.22 -7.34
CA ALA A 8 23.32 -11.09 -8.40
C ALA A 8 21.78 -11.08 -8.47
N GLY A 9 21.09 -10.94 -7.33
CA GLY A 9 19.64 -10.78 -7.31
C GLY A 9 19.16 -9.55 -8.08
N PHE A 10 19.90 -8.45 -8.04
CA PHE A 10 19.58 -7.25 -8.84
C PHE A 10 19.92 -7.43 -10.31
N PHE A 11 21.01 -8.14 -10.62
CA PHE A 11 21.38 -8.43 -12.01
C PHE A 11 20.36 -9.30 -12.75
N PHE A 12 19.59 -10.13 -12.06
CA PHE A 12 18.50 -10.90 -12.67
C PHE A 12 17.40 -10.01 -13.29
N ASN A 13 17.19 -8.81 -12.76
CA ASN A 13 16.21 -7.87 -13.32
C ASN A 13 16.66 -7.29 -14.66
N PHE A 14 17.97 -7.25 -14.95
CA PHE A 14 18.49 -6.64 -16.15
C PHE A 14 18.07 -7.39 -17.44
N PRO A 15 18.31 -8.73 -17.58
CA PRO A 15 17.85 -9.47 -18.74
C PRO A 15 16.31 -9.50 -18.86
N ILE A 16 15.59 -9.54 -17.74
CA ILE A 16 14.12 -9.45 -17.74
C ILE A 16 13.66 -8.10 -18.28
N GLY A 17 14.27 -7.00 -17.82
CA GLY A 17 13.96 -5.66 -18.30
C GLY A 17 14.23 -5.50 -19.80
N ILE A 18 15.36 -6.00 -20.30
CA ILE A 18 15.68 -6.01 -21.75
C ILE A 18 14.63 -6.80 -22.53
N ALA A 19 14.27 -7.99 -22.05
CA ALA A 19 13.25 -8.81 -22.70
C ALA A 19 11.89 -8.09 -22.73
N MET A 20 11.48 -7.46 -21.65
CA MET A 20 10.23 -6.68 -21.59
C MET A 20 10.25 -5.50 -22.58
N ILE A 21 11.34 -4.74 -22.65
CA ILE A 21 11.48 -3.64 -23.62
C ILE A 21 11.42 -4.15 -25.05
N ALA A 22 12.10 -5.26 -25.36
CA ALA A 22 12.10 -5.84 -26.70
C ALA A 22 10.73 -6.42 -27.13
N LEU A 23 9.96 -6.92 -26.16
CA LEU A 23 8.66 -7.53 -26.43
C LEU A 23 7.50 -6.50 -26.40
N ALA A 24 7.67 -5.39 -25.69
CA ALA A 24 6.63 -4.37 -25.54
C ALA A 24 6.02 -3.92 -26.88
N PRO A 25 6.78 -3.55 -27.92
CA PRO A 25 6.21 -3.13 -29.21
C PRO A 25 5.38 -4.19 -29.91
N ARG A 26 5.61 -5.49 -29.57
CA ARG A 26 4.89 -6.61 -30.20
C ARG A 26 3.57 -6.94 -29.53
N PHE A 27 3.48 -6.71 -28.20
CA PHE A 27 2.34 -7.16 -27.39
C PHE A 27 1.49 -6.02 -26.85
N ILE A 28 2.01 -4.80 -26.83
CA ILE A 28 1.29 -3.62 -26.35
C ILE A 28 0.88 -2.81 -27.58
N PRO A 29 -0.43 -2.73 -27.90
CA PRO A 29 -0.90 -1.88 -28.99
C PRO A 29 -0.62 -0.41 -28.66
N GLU A 30 -0.16 0.32 -29.67
CA GLU A 30 0.00 1.78 -29.54
C GLU A 30 -1.38 2.43 -29.40
N THR A 31 -1.50 3.31 -28.41
CA THR A 31 -2.66 4.18 -28.24
C THR A 31 -2.43 5.46 -29.05
N GLU A 32 -3.51 6.04 -29.60
CA GLU A 32 -3.42 7.31 -30.30
C GLU A 32 -2.80 8.38 -29.39
N PRO A 33 -1.80 9.14 -29.90
CA PRO A 33 -1.16 10.18 -29.10
C PRO A 33 -2.17 11.28 -28.75
N ASN A 34 -2.39 11.50 -27.48
CA ASN A 34 -3.16 12.66 -27.02
C ASN A 34 -2.31 13.92 -27.22
N SER A 35 -2.80 14.84 -28.05
CA SER A 35 -2.16 16.14 -28.23
C SER A 35 -2.40 16.98 -26.96
N GLY A 36 -1.34 17.25 -26.20
CA GLY A 36 -1.43 18.05 -25.00
C GLY A 36 -0.08 18.56 -24.52
N ARG A 37 -0.09 19.52 -23.59
CA ARG A 37 1.12 20.05 -22.96
C ARG A 37 1.38 19.24 -21.69
N PHE A 38 2.53 18.59 -21.62
CA PHE A 38 2.97 17.91 -20.42
C PHE A 38 3.21 18.91 -19.28
N ASP A 39 2.63 18.69 -18.11
CA ASP A 39 2.85 19.53 -16.91
C ASP A 39 4.20 19.21 -16.27
N VAL A 40 5.26 19.80 -16.84
CA VAL A 40 6.62 19.67 -16.31
C VAL A 40 6.73 20.24 -14.90
N ALA A 41 6.05 21.36 -14.62
CA ALA A 41 6.08 21.99 -13.29
C ALA A 41 5.47 21.07 -12.24
N GLY A 42 4.29 20.49 -12.50
CA GLY A 42 3.67 19.50 -11.62
C GLY A 42 4.56 18.28 -11.39
N ALA A 43 5.17 17.73 -12.45
CA ALA A 43 6.07 16.59 -12.34
C ALA A 43 7.30 16.87 -11.46
N VAL A 44 7.93 18.04 -11.62
CA VAL A 44 9.09 18.45 -10.79
C VAL A 44 8.68 18.67 -9.34
N LEU A 45 7.58 19.41 -9.12
CA LEU A 45 7.07 19.70 -7.77
C LEU A 45 6.68 18.40 -7.02
N ALA A 46 6.01 17.46 -7.71
CA ALA A 46 5.67 16.16 -7.15
C ALA A 46 6.92 15.37 -6.78
N THR A 47 7.88 15.24 -7.70
CA THR A 47 9.10 14.46 -7.50
C THR A 47 9.94 15.02 -6.36
N LEU A 48 10.26 16.31 -6.40
CA LEU A 48 11.09 16.95 -5.37
C LEU A 48 10.38 17.03 -4.02
N GLY A 49 9.08 17.32 -4.01
CA GLY A 49 8.29 17.38 -2.77
C GLY A 49 8.20 16.03 -2.07
N MET A 50 7.93 14.98 -2.83
CA MET A 50 7.90 13.60 -2.31
C MET A 50 9.29 13.14 -1.83
N THR A 51 10.34 13.41 -2.60
CA THR A 51 11.72 13.07 -2.22
C THR A 51 12.10 13.77 -0.92
N ALA A 52 11.78 15.04 -0.77
CA ALA A 52 12.09 15.80 0.44
C ALA A 52 11.35 15.26 1.66
N LEU A 53 10.05 14.90 1.54
CA LEU A 53 9.29 14.29 2.63
C LEU A 53 9.85 12.93 3.05
N VAL A 54 10.11 12.06 2.07
CA VAL A 54 10.66 10.72 2.34
C VAL A 54 12.03 10.83 2.97
N PHE A 55 12.91 11.67 2.41
CA PHE A 55 14.24 11.89 2.97
C PHE A 55 14.18 12.42 4.40
N GLY A 56 13.35 13.44 4.67
CA GLY A 56 13.19 14.01 6.01
C GLY A 56 12.67 12.98 7.01
N THR A 57 11.73 12.13 6.61
CA THR A 57 11.18 11.07 7.47
C THR A 57 12.24 10.00 7.76
N VAL A 58 13.01 9.56 6.77
CA VAL A 58 14.09 8.58 6.95
C VAL A 58 15.20 9.17 7.82
N ASN A 59 15.62 10.40 7.55
CA ASN A 59 16.66 11.09 8.32
C ASN A 59 16.24 11.31 9.78
N SER A 60 14.96 11.43 10.07
CA SER A 60 14.48 11.58 11.45
C SER A 60 14.77 10.38 12.35
N ALA A 61 14.87 9.18 11.76
CA ALA A 61 15.19 7.95 12.47
C ALA A 61 16.66 7.92 12.95
N GLU A 62 17.58 8.55 12.21
CA GLU A 62 19.01 8.60 12.55
C GLU A 62 19.37 9.88 13.32
N ALA A 63 18.95 11.05 12.82
CA ALA A 63 19.35 12.35 13.33
C ALA A 63 18.32 12.99 14.30
N GLY A 64 17.16 12.37 14.46
CA GLY A 64 16.05 12.86 15.29
C GLY A 64 15.14 13.88 14.58
N TRP A 65 13.92 14.02 15.10
CA TRP A 65 12.88 14.90 14.54
C TRP A 65 13.22 16.39 14.62
N THR A 66 14.08 16.80 15.54
CA THR A 66 14.51 18.19 15.77
C THR A 66 15.78 18.57 15.01
N SER A 67 16.40 17.63 14.29
CA SER A 67 17.58 17.91 13.46
C SER A 67 17.27 18.99 12.42
N PRO A 68 18.14 20.00 12.23
CA PRO A 68 17.93 21.05 11.24
C PRO A 68 17.70 20.50 9.81
N ILE A 69 18.39 19.42 9.43
CA ILE A 69 18.22 18.78 8.12
C ILE A 69 16.83 18.13 8.03
N THR A 70 16.39 17.40 9.05
CA THR A 70 15.05 16.78 9.12
C THR A 70 13.97 17.85 8.97
N VAL A 71 14.04 18.91 9.79
CA VAL A 71 13.05 19.98 9.76
C VAL A 71 13.04 20.71 8.42
N ALA A 72 14.22 21.05 7.89
CA ALA A 72 14.34 21.75 6.62
C ALA A 72 13.78 20.92 5.44
N THR A 73 14.08 19.64 5.39
CA THR A 73 13.60 18.75 4.30
C THR A 73 12.11 18.46 4.41
N LEU A 74 11.56 18.26 5.62
CA LEU A 74 10.13 18.10 5.81
C LEU A 74 9.37 19.40 5.44
N ALA A 75 9.90 20.57 5.85
CA ALA A 75 9.31 21.86 5.48
C ALA A 75 9.38 22.10 3.97
N ALA A 76 10.53 21.82 3.33
CA ALA A 76 10.67 21.92 1.88
C ALA A 76 9.68 20.99 1.16
N GLY A 77 9.54 19.75 1.61
CA GLY A 77 8.57 18.80 1.08
C GLY A 77 7.13 19.30 1.18
N ALA A 78 6.74 19.82 2.37
CA ALA A 78 5.42 20.38 2.57
C ALA A 78 5.15 21.60 1.68
N ILE A 79 6.11 22.49 1.52
CA ILE A 79 6.02 23.68 0.65
C ILE A 79 5.87 23.23 -0.81
N LEU A 80 6.73 22.34 -1.30
CA LEU A 80 6.70 21.85 -2.68
C LEU A 80 5.40 21.14 -3.03
N LEU A 81 4.87 20.30 -2.11
CA LEU A 81 3.57 19.66 -2.32
C LEU A 81 2.41 20.64 -2.25
N THR A 82 2.49 21.68 -1.43
CA THR A 82 1.50 22.76 -1.44
C THR A 82 1.52 23.50 -2.79
N LEU A 83 2.71 23.81 -3.30
CA LEU A 83 2.88 24.41 -4.64
C LEU A 83 2.37 23.48 -5.74
N LEU A 84 2.56 22.16 -5.61
CA LEU A 84 1.95 21.18 -6.51
C LEU A 84 0.43 21.32 -6.52
N PHE A 85 -0.23 21.30 -5.37
CA PHE A 85 -1.70 21.45 -5.31
C PHE A 85 -2.18 22.77 -5.95
N LEU A 86 -1.44 23.85 -5.77
CA LEU A 86 -1.75 25.14 -6.41
C LEU A 86 -1.54 25.09 -7.93
N ASN A 87 -0.49 24.41 -8.40
CA ASN A 87 -0.24 24.20 -9.82
C ASN A 87 -1.36 23.34 -10.46
N GLU A 88 -1.69 22.21 -9.84
CA GLU A 88 -2.75 21.30 -10.30
C GLU A 88 -4.14 21.96 -10.40
N ALA A 89 -4.40 22.95 -9.54
CA ALA A 89 -5.65 23.72 -9.57
C ALA A 89 -5.71 24.70 -10.76
N ARG A 90 -4.59 25.01 -11.43
CA ARG A 90 -4.47 25.99 -12.50
C ARG A 90 -4.01 25.40 -13.83
N ALA A 91 -3.39 24.23 -13.81
CA ALA A 91 -2.87 23.57 -15.00
C ALA A 91 -4.01 23.19 -15.95
N GLU A 92 -3.81 23.42 -17.25
CA GLU A 92 -4.76 23.02 -18.31
C GLU A 92 -4.86 21.49 -18.41
N GLN A 93 -3.74 20.79 -18.24
CA GLN A 93 -3.65 19.33 -18.24
C GLN A 93 -2.87 18.85 -17.00
N PRO A 94 -3.54 18.82 -15.82
CA PRO A 94 -2.90 18.45 -14.58
C PRO A 94 -2.48 16.97 -14.59
N ILE A 95 -1.29 16.67 -14.03
CA ILE A 95 -0.84 15.28 -13.85
C ILE A 95 -1.62 14.56 -12.74
N MET A 96 -2.19 15.34 -11.81
CA MET A 96 -2.97 14.87 -10.68
C MET A 96 -4.31 15.64 -10.59
N PRO A 97 -5.28 15.37 -11.46
CA PRO A 97 -6.53 16.11 -11.48
C PRO A 97 -7.24 16.09 -10.12
N LEU A 98 -7.43 17.25 -9.48
CA LEU A 98 -8.02 17.36 -8.15
C LEU A 98 -9.46 16.82 -8.08
N ARG A 99 -10.16 16.72 -9.23
CA ARG A 99 -11.47 16.06 -9.34
C ARG A 99 -11.45 14.58 -8.93
N LEU A 100 -10.28 13.91 -9.00
CA LEU A 100 -10.14 12.53 -8.55
C LEU A 100 -10.38 12.39 -7.05
N PHE A 101 -10.05 13.41 -6.27
CA PHE A 101 -10.24 13.41 -4.81
C PHE A 101 -11.67 13.75 -4.36
N ARG A 102 -12.56 14.17 -5.27
CA ARG A 102 -13.98 14.42 -4.92
C ARG A 102 -14.74 13.12 -4.60
N SER A 103 -14.30 11.98 -5.08
CA SER A 103 -14.91 10.70 -4.76
C SER A 103 -14.43 10.20 -3.40
N ARG A 104 -15.36 10.01 -2.46
CA ARG A 104 -15.05 9.42 -1.14
C ARG A 104 -14.45 8.03 -1.26
N GLU A 105 -14.90 7.23 -2.23
CA GLU A 105 -14.36 5.89 -2.49
C GLU A 105 -12.88 5.95 -2.89
N ARG A 106 -12.51 6.80 -3.87
CA ARG A 106 -11.12 6.92 -4.33
C ARG A 106 -10.21 7.54 -3.27
N SER A 107 -10.61 8.65 -2.66
CA SER A 107 -9.82 9.29 -1.60
C SER A 107 -9.61 8.35 -0.41
N GLY A 108 -10.66 7.61 -0.02
CA GLY A 108 -10.56 6.56 0.99
C GLY A 108 -9.60 5.46 0.57
N ALA A 109 -9.61 5.05 -0.70
CA ALA A 109 -8.71 4.02 -1.22
C ALA A 109 -7.24 4.47 -1.23
N TYR A 110 -6.94 5.72 -1.61
CA TYR A 110 -5.57 6.26 -1.56
C TYR A 110 -5.05 6.32 -0.12
N ALA A 111 -5.84 6.85 0.81
CA ALA A 111 -5.46 6.92 2.23
C ALA A 111 -5.31 5.51 2.85
N ALA A 112 -6.25 4.61 2.59
CA ALA A 112 -6.17 3.22 3.05
C ALA A 112 -4.96 2.50 2.46
N ARG A 113 -4.63 2.76 1.18
CA ARG A 113 -3.43 2.21 0.52
C ARG A 113 -2.15 2.64 1.20
N MET A 114 -2.03 3.93 1.54
CA MET A 114 -0.85 4.45 2.25
C MET A 114 -0.66 3.77 3.61
N LEU A 115 -1.71 3.69 4.41
CA LEU A 115 -1.64 3.07 5.74
C LEU A 115 -1.36 1.57 5.66
N TYR A 116 -2.04 0.87 4.74
CA TYR A 116 -1.88 -0.56 4.54
C TYR A 116 -0.44 -0.90 4.14
N LEU A 117 0.10 -0.20 3.13
CA LEU A 117 1.45 -0.46 2.65
C LEU A 117 2.53 -0.04 3.66
N GLY A 118 2.28 1.04 4.42
CA GLY A 118 3.14 1.44 5.53
C GLY A 118 3.26 0.35 6.58
N ALA A 119 2.14 -0.26 6.98
CA ALA A 119 2.14 -1.39 7.90
C ALA A 119 2.84 -2.62 7.31
N MET A 120 2.57 -2.94 6.03
CA MET A 120 3.11 -4.13 5.38
C MET A 120 4.62 -4.06 5.15
N ILE A 121 5.18 -2.91 4.76
CA ILE A 121 6.64 -2.78 4.61
C ILE A 121 7.33 -2.90 5.97
N GLY A 122 6.73 -2.32 7.02
CA GLY A 122 7.18 -2.51 8.38
C GLY A 122 7.15 -3.97 8.82
N PHE A 123 6.07 -4.69 8.50
CA PHE A 123 5.99 -6.13 8.73
C PHE A 123 7.18 -6.87 8.12
N PHE A 124 7.49 -6.67 6.84
CA PHE A 124 8.63 -7.33 6.20
C PHE A 124 9.96 -6.97 6.85
N TYR A 125 10.17 -5.70 7.13
CA TYR A 125 11.41 -5.19 7.71
C TYR A 125 11.65 -5.73 9.12
N PHE A 126 10.70 -5.55 10.03
CA PHE A 126 10.87 -5.93 11.43
C PHE A 126 10.80 -7.44 11.65
N THR A 127 9.99 -8.16 10.86
CA THR A 127 9.98 -9.63 10.93
C THR A 127 11.29 -10.22 10.42
N THR A 128 11.92 -9.61 9.41
CA THR A 128 13.26 -10.04 8.97
C THR A 128 14.31 -9.84 10.07
N GLN A 129 14.27 -8.71 10.78
CA GLN A 129 15.15 -8.49 11.94
C GLN A 129 14.90 -9.50 13.06
N LEU A 130 13.64 -9.82 13.35
CA LEU A 130 13.28 -10.84 14.34
C LEU A 130 13.85 -12.22 13.97
N LEU A 131 13.66 -12.64 12.71
CA LEU A 131 14.14 -13.94 12.23
C LEU A 131 15.66 -14.04 12.27
N GLN A 132 16.37 -13.02 11.84
CA GLN A 132 17.82 -13.05 11.76
C GLN A 132 18.48 -12.67 13.10
N GLY A 133 18.03 -11.61 13.75
CA GLY A 133 18.67 -11.07 14.94
C GLY A 133 18.28 -11.78 16.24
N VAL A 134 17.05 -12.28 16.35
CA VAL A 134 16.57 -12.97 17.57
C VAL A 134 16.59 -14.48 17.41
N MET A 135 16.10 -15.02 16.28
CA MET A 135 16.04 -16.47 16.04
C MET A 135 17.29 -17.05 15.40
N GLY A 136 18.26 -16.21 15.01
CA GLY A 136 19.53 -16.67 14.45
C GLY A 136 19.43 -17.29 13.04
N PHE A 137 18.34 -17.02 12.30
CA PHE A 137 18.18 -17.54 10.93
C PHE A 137 19.19 -16.91 9.98
N SER A 138 19.76 -17.70 9.07
CA SER A 138 20.51 -17.15 7.94
C SER A 138 19.58 -16.36 7.02
N ALA A 139 20.14 -15.53 6.13
CA ALA A 139 19.36 -14.78 5.14
C ALA A 139 18.50 -15.71 4.25
N PHE A 140 19.00 -16.89 3.90
CA PHE A 140 18.28 -17.90 3.14
C PHE A 140 17.11 -18.50 3.95
N GLN A 141 17.35 -18.87 5.20
CA GLN A 141 16.33 -19.40 6.10
C GLN A 141 15.23 -18.36 6.37
N ALA A 142 15.58 -17.09 6.58
CA ALA A 142 14.63 -16.00 6.72
C ALA A 142 13.76 -15.84 5.46
N GLY A 143 14.36 -15.94 4.27
CA GLY A 143 13.59 -15.93 3.01
C GLY A 143 12.58 -17.06 2.90
N ILE A 144 12.97 -18.30 3.26
CA ILE A 144 12.06 -19.46 3.28
C ILE A 144 10.98 -19.29 4.35
N ALA A 145 11.28 -18.65 5.47
CA ALA A 145 10.34 -18.42 6.54
C ALA A 145 9.13 -17.57 6.12
N PHE A 146 9.21 -16.80 5.03
CA PHE A 146 8.07 -16.06 4.44
C PHE A 146 7.18 -16.92 3.53
N PHE A 147 7.55 -18.15 3.18
CA PHE A 147 6.77 -19.00 2.28
C PHE A 147 5.34 -19.28 2.74
N PRO A 148 5.06 -19.55 4.03
CA PRO A 148 3.68 -19.76 4.48
C PRO A 148 2.76 -18.60 4.12
N MET A 149 3.23 -17.35 4.33
CA MET A 149 2.51 -16.15 3.93
C MET A 149 2.33 -16.06 2.41
N THR A 150 3.40 -16.26 1.65
CA THR A 150 3.40 -16.08 0.19
C THR A 150 2.49 -17.07 -0.50
N ILE A 151 2.53 -18.34 -0.11
CA ILE A 151 1.69 -19.41 -0.66
C ILE A 151 0.20 -19.11 -0.40
N VAL A 152 -0.14 -18.75 0.84
CA VAL A 152 -1.52 -18.42 1.20
C VAL A 152 -2.00 -17.16 0.51
N ASN A 153 -1.16 -16.12 0.43
CA ASN A 153 -1.46 -14.90 -0.32
C ASN A 153 -1.82 -15.21 -1.78
N PHE A 154 -0.98 -15.99 -2.46
CA PHE A 154 -1.21 -16.38 -3.84
C PHE A 154 -2.50 -17.20 -4.01
N ALA A 155 -2.70 -18.23 -3.17
CA ALA A 155 -3.88 -19.06 -3.22
C ALA A 155 -5.18 -18.26 -3.02
N VAL A 156 -5.19 -17.35 -2.05
CA VAL A 156 -6.36 -16.50 -1.76
C VAL A 156 -6.57 -15.46 -2.87
N ALA A 157 -5.50 -14.85 -3.41
CA ALA A 157 -5.60 -13.90 -4.51
C ALA A 157 -6.26 -14.54 -5.76
N MET A 158 -5.98 -15.81 -6.06
CA MET A 158 -6.62 -16.54 -7.15
C MET A 158 -8.14 -16.76 -6.96
N LEU A 159 -8.64 -16.64 -5.74
CA LEU A 159 -10.07 -16.75 -5.45
C LEU A 159 -10.84 -15.42 -5.66
N ILE A 160 -10.16 -14.28 -5.72
CA ILE A 160 -10.77 -12.95 -5.85
C ILE A 160 -11.76 -12.85 -7.02
N PRO A 161 -11.44 -13.32 -8.25
CA PRO A 161 -12.39 -13.26 -9.36
C PRO A 161 -13.69 -14.03 -9.13
N ARG A 162 -13.65 -15.07 -8.27
CA ARG A 162 -14.83 -15.87 -7.90
C ARG A 162 -15.61 -15.25 -6.72
N LEU A 163 -14.92 -14.58 -5.82
CA LEU A 163 -15.51 -13.98 -4.60
C LEU A 163 -16.15 -12.62 -4.90
N THR A 164 -15.54 -11.82 -5.78
CA THR A 164 -16.00 -10.46 -6.10
C THR A 164 -17.45 -10.41 -6.60
N PRO A 165 -17.93 -11.28 -7.50
CA PRO A 165 -19.32 -11.26 -7.94
C PRO A 165 -20.33 -11.60 -6.84
N ARG A 166 -19.91 -12.37 -5.82
CA ARG A 166 -20.80 -12.82 -4.73
C ARG A 166 -20.88 -11.82 -3.58
N PHE A 167 -19.74 -11.27 -3.19
CA PHE A 167 -19.63 -10.47 -1.96
C PHE A 167 -19.36 -8.98 -2.23
N GLY A 168 -18.94 -8.64 -3.43
CA GLY A 168 -18.53 -7.28 -3.79
C GLY A 168 -17.14 -6.90 -3.27
N ASN A 169 -16.49 -5.95 -3.95
CA ASN A 169 -15.12 -5.51 -3.64
C ASN A 169 -14.98 -4.95 -2.22
N SER A 170 -15.95 -4.14 -1.75
CA SER A 170 -15.84 -3.47 -0.44
C SER A 170 -15.92 -4.43 0.74
N ALA A 171 -16.74 -5.50 0.65
CA ALA A 171 -16.82 -6.50 1.69
C ALA A 171 -15.53 -7.34 1.75
N ILE A 172 -15.03 -7.79 0.59
CA ILE A 172 -13.77 -8.55 0.51
C ILE A 172 -12.60 -7.72 1.03
N LEU A 173 -12.52 -6.44 0.67
CA LEU A 173 -11.52 -5.50 1.17
C LEU A 173 -11.56 -5.38 2.69
N SER A 174 -12.76 -5.17 3.24
CA SER A 174 -12.93 -5.02 4.69
C SER A 174 -12.49 -6.27 5.45
N VAL A 175 -12.90 -7.45 4.98
CA VAL A 175 -12.50 -8.74 5.54
C VAL A 175 -10.99 -8.93 5.41
N GLY A 176 -10.41 -8.63 4.25
CA GLY A 176 -8.98 -8.74 3.99
C GLY A 176 -8.15 -7.90 4.96
N ILE A 177 -8.52 -6.63 5.15
CA ILE A 177 -7.83 -5.74 6.10
C ILE A 177 -8.03 -6.24 7.55
N ALA A 178 -9.22 -6.67 7.93
CA ALA A 178 -9.49 -7.20 9.28
C ALA A 178 -8.66 -8.46 9.57
N VAL A 179 -8.52 -9.36 8.60
CA VAL A 179 -7.69 -10.57 8.74
C VAL A 179 -6.20 -10.22 8.82
N THR A 180 -5.73 -9.25 7.98
CA THR A 180 -4.34 -8.74 8.08
C THR A 180 -4.10 -8.11 9.44
N LEU A 181 -5.05 -7.29 9.93
CA LEU A 181 -5.00 -6.66 11.25
C LEU A 181 -4.87 -7.70 12.37
N ALA A 182 -5.70 -8.74 12.34
CA ALA A 182 -5.65 -9.81 13.33
C ALA A 182 -4.31 -10.56 13.32
N GLY A 183 -3.79 -10.85 12.11
CA GLY A 183 -2.47 -11.48 11.96
C GLY A 183 -1.34 -10.58 12.47
N MET A 184 -1.38 -9.27 12.17
CA MET A 184 -0.38 -8.31 12.64
C MET A 184 -0.45 -8.13 14.16
N ALA A 185 -1.66 -8.02 14.72
CA ALA A 185 -1.87 -7.94 16.17
C ALA A 185 -1.34 -9.19 16.88
N TRP A 186 -1.53 -10.37 16.30
CA TRP A 186 -0.95 -11.59 16.87
C TRP A 186 0.56 -11.59 16.80
N LEU A 187 1.14 -11.23 15.64
CA LEU A 187 2.59 -11.16 15.46
C LEU A 187 3.25 -10.13 16.39
N SER A 188 2.57 -9.04 16.71
CA SER A 188 3.10 -8.02 17.65
C SER A 188 3.24 -8.50 19.10
N LEU A 189 2.63 -9.64 19.46
CA LEU A 189 2.76 -10.24 20.78
C LEU A 189 4.03 -11.08 20.94
N VAL A 190 4.95 -11.03 19.99
CA VAL A 190 6.23 -11.75 20.06
C VAL A 190 7.02 -11.32 21.31
N HIS A 191 7.63 -12.28 21.98
CA HIS A 191 8.44 -12.08 23.19
C HIS A 191 9.69 -12.98 23.14
N PRO A 192 10.72 -12.73 23.96
CA PRO A 192 11.89 -13.61 24.07
C PRO A 192 11.45 -15.04 24.37
N GLY A 193 12.01 -16.02 23.63
CA GLY A 193 11.64 -17.42 23.74
C GLY A 193 10.43 -17.85 22.88
N SER A 194 9.80 -16.94 22.14
CA SER A 194 8.76 -17.30 21.17
C SER A 194 9.27 -18.28 20.12
N THR A 195 8.44 -19.26 19.73
CA THR A 195 8.79 -20.20 18.67
C THR A 195 8.37 -19.68 17.30
N TYR A 196 9.11 -20.03 16.26
CA TYR A 196 8.80 -19.63 14.88
C TYR A 196 7.36 -20.02 14.48
N LEU A 197 6.94 -21.26 14.79
CA LEU A 197 5.65 -21.77 14.33
C LEU A 197 4.47 -20.96 14.87
N THR A 198 4.42 -20.76 16.18
CA THR A 198 3.26 -20.15 16.85
C THR A 198 3.28 -18.63 16.82
N ALA A 199 4.46 -18.02 16.93
CA ALA A 199 4.58 -16.58 17.04
C ALA A 199 4.81 -15.87 15.70
N ILE A 200 5.25 -16.61 14.66
CA ILE A 200 5.56 -16.00 13.35
C ILE A 200 4.79 -16.68 12.21
N ALA A 201 4.92 -17.98 12.00
CA ALA A 201 4.35 -18.66 10.85
C ALA A 201 2.81 -18.61 10.81
N LEU A 202 2.14 -18.88 11.94
CA LEU A 202 0.67 -18.82 12.01
C LEU A 202 0.12 -17.40 11.80
N PRO A 203 0.62 -16.35 12.47
CA PRO A 203 0.25 -14.97 12.13
C PRO A 203 0.51 -14.60 10.66
N MET A 204 1.63 -15.06 10.08
CA MET A 204 1.94 -14.84 8.67
C MET A 204 0.92 -15.44 7.72
N ILE A 205 0.34 -16.59 8.04
CA ILE A 205 -0.75 -17.20 7.26
C ILE A 205 -1.96 -16.25 7.22
N LEU A 206 -2.35 -15.67 8.36
CA LEU A 206 -3.43 -14.68 8.40
C LEU A 206 -3.08 -13.43 7.61
N ILE A 207 -1.87 -12.91 7.77
CA ILE A 207 -1.40 -11.74 7.03
C ILE A 207 -1.44 -12.02 5.52
N GLY A 208 -0.96 -13.19 5.09
CA GLY A 208 -0.99 -13.61 3.68
C GLY A 208 -2.41 -13.74 3.13
N ALA A 209 -3.31 -14.36 3.89
CA ALA A 209 -4.73 -14.48 3.51
C ALA A 209 -5.38 -13.10 3.40
N GLY A 210 -5.18 -12.24 4.39
CA GLY A 210 -5.72 -10.89 4.41
C GLY A 210 -5.18 -10.04 3.25
N GLN A 211 -3.89 -10.11 2.96
CA GLN A 211 -3.26 -9.40 1.85
C GLN A 211 -3.81 -9.88 0.50
N GLY A 212 -3.97 -11.18 0.31
CA GLY A 212 -4.58 -11.76 -0.88
C GLY A 212 -6.00 -11.26 -1.13
N LEU A 213 -6.79 -11.06 -0.05
CA LEU A 213 -8.13 -10.49 -0.13
C LEU A 213 -8.13 -8.97 -0.35
N ALA A 214 -7.17 -8.23 0.20
CA ALA A 214 -7.22 -6.77 0.24
C ALA A 214 -6.62 -6.09 -1.00
N PHE A 215 -5.53 -6.61 -1.57
CA PHE A 215 -4.68 -5.87 -2.50
C PHE A 215 -5.40 -5.50 -3.81
N ALA A 216 -6.06 -6.45 -4.47
CA ALA A 216 -6.76 -6.21 -5.72
C ALA A 216 -8.03 -5.35 -5.53
N PRO A 217 -8.92 -5.60 -4.54
CA PRO A 217 -10.05 -4.71 -4.26
C PRO A 217 -9.64 -3.28 -3.89
N LEU A 218 -8.54 -3.09 -3.16
CA LEU A 218 -8.04 -1.77 -2.79
C LEU A 218 -7.55 -1.00 -4.03
N THR A 219 -6.88 -1.68 -4.95
CA THR A 219 -6.48 -1.10 -6.25
C THR A 219 -7.71 -0.71 -7.07
N SER A 220 -8.70 -1.63 -7.17
CA SER A 220 -9.95 -1.39 -7.88
C SER A 220 -10.74 -0.20 -7.33
N ALA A 221 -10.78 -0.02 -6.00
CA ALA A 221 -11.43 1.12 -5.37
C ALA A 221 -10.74 2.46 -5.72
N GLY A 222 -9.39 2.46 -5.85
CA GLY A 222 -8.62 3.64 -6.21
C GLY A 222 -8.85 4.15 -7.63
N ILE A 223 -9.26 3.28 -8.56
CA ILE A 223 -9.58 3.63 -9.95
C ILE A 223 -11.09 3.57 -10.26
N SER A 224 -11.92 3.41 -9.23
CA SER A 224 -13.36 3.21 -9.40
C SER A 224 -14.05 4.45 -9.99
N GLY A 225 -14.82 4.24 -11.06
CA GLY A 225 -15.62 5.30 -11.70
C GLY A 225 -14.80 6.43 -12.32
N VAL A 226 -13.56 6.17 -12.68
CA VAL A 226 -12.70 7.10 -13.40
C VAL A 226 -13.04 7.09 -14.88
N GLN A 227 -13.07 8.26 -15.51
CA GLN A 227 -13.22 8.40 -16.96
C GLN A 227 -11.92 7.95 -17.66
N ALA A 228 -12.03 7.52 -18.92
CA ALA A 228 -10.88 7.00 -19.67
C ALA A 228 -9.69 7.98 -19.71
N GLU A 229 -9.99 9.27 -19.83
CA GLU A 229 -8.98 10.35 -19.85
C GLU A 229 -8.17 10.46 -18.57
N ASP A 230 -8.77 10.12 -17.41
CA ASP A 230 -8.15 10.20 -16.10
C ASP A 230 -7.54 8.86 -15.63
N ALA A 231 -7.68 7.78 -16.40
CA ALA A 231 -7.26 6.43 -15.99
C ALA A 231 -5.77 6.36 -15.63
N GLY A 232 -4.93 7.03 -16.43
CA GLY A 232 -3.49 7.13 -16.17
C GLY A 232 -3.18 7.85 -14.85
N ALA A 233 -3.81 9.01 -14.63
CA ALA A 233 -3.63 9.80 -13.42
C ALA A 233 -4.11 9.05 -12.16
N ALA A 234 -5.26 8.38 -12.22
CA ALA A 234 -5.78 7.59 -11.12
C ALA A 234 -4.87 6.40 -10.77
N SER A 235 -4.36 5.70 -11.79
CA SER A 235 -3.39 4.60 -11.61
C SER A 235 -2.07 5.13 -11.04
N GLY A 236 -1.60 6.29 -11.50
CA GLY A 236 -0.45 6.99 -10.94
C GLY A 236 -0.63 7.33 -9.46
N LEU A 237 -1.81 7.84 -9.07
CA LEU A 237 -2.13 8.14 -7.67
C LEU A 237 -2.17 6.89 -6.78
N VAL A 238 -2.73 5.77 -7.27
CA VAL A 238 -2.68 4.49 -6.55
C VAL A 238 -1.25 4.07 -6.30
N ASN A 239 -0.36 4.18 -7.31
CA ASN A 239 1.05 3.83 -7.17
C ASN A 239 1.81 4.82 -6.27
N THR A 240 1.53 6.11 -6.38
CA THR A 240 2.08 7.14 -5.49
C THR A 240 1.69 6.89 -4.03
N ALA A 241 0.42 6.59 -3.76
CA ALA A 241 -0.05 6.23 -2.43
C ALA A 241 0.65 4.96 -1.90
N HIS A 242 0.92 3.97 -2.77
CA HIS A 242 1.70 2.78 -2.44
C HIS A 242 3.12 3.15 -1.99
N GLN A 243 3.85 3.88 -2.81
CA GLN A 243 5.26 4.20 -2.56
C GLN A 243 5.44 5.13 -1.35
N LEU A 244 4.60 6.17 -1.26
CA LEU A 244 4.60 7.06 -0.10
C LEU A 244 4.24 6.33 1.19
N GLY A 245 3.18 5.51 1.14
CA GLY A 245 2.77 4.72 2.29
C GLY A 245 3.89 3.82 2.77
N SER A 246 4.60 3.14 1.86
CA SER A 246 5.74 2.29 2.19
C SER A 246 6.88 3.09 2.82
N ALA A 247 7.27 4.21 2.21
CA ALA A 247 8.41 5.00 2.68
C ALA A 247 8.13 5.70 4.01
N LEU A 248 7.00 6.44 4.10
CA LEU A 248 6.62 7.17 5.31
C LEU A 248 6.24 6.21 6.44
N GLY A 249 5.54 5.12 6.10
CA GLY A 249 5.13 4.14 7.08
C GLY A 249 6.33 3.48 7.75
N LEU A 250 7.31 3.02 6.98
CA LEU A 250 8.53 2.44 7.55
C LEU A 250 9.27 3.45 8.43
N GLY A 251 9.46 4.68 7.95
CA GLY A 251 10.12 5.73 8.74
C GLY A 251 9.41 6.03 10.06
N ILE A 252 8.07 6.09 10.05
CA ILE A 252 7.26 6.28 11.27
C ILE A 252 7.42 5.08 12.21
N LEU A 253 7.35 3.85 11.70
CA LEU A 253 7.48 2.64 12.52
C LEU A 253 8.86 2.54 13.16
N VAL A 254 9.93 2.84 12.41
CA VAL A 254 11.31 2.90 12.95
C VAL A 254 11.42 3.97 14.02
N ALA A 255 10.90 5.17 13.79
CA ALA A 255 10.96 6.26 14.74
C ALA A 255 10.16 5.99 16.04
N VAL A 256 8.98 5.37 15.94
CA VAL A 256 8.15 5.01 17.10
C VAL A 256 8.82 3.92 17.94
N SER A 257 9.50 2.96 17.30
CA SER A 257 10.16 1.86 17.99
C SER A 257 11.57 2.16 18.49
N ALA A 258 12.19 3.29 18.08
CA ALA A 258 13.59 3.61 18.36
C ALA A 258 13.96 3.62 19.85
N GLY A 259 13.02 3.99 20.74
CA GLY A 259 13.24 3.99 22.19
C GLY A 259 12.88 2.69 22.91
N ALA A 260 12.27 1.74 22.22
CA ALA A 260 11.84 0.47 22.82
C ALA A 260 13.06 -0.44 23.07
N GLY A 261 13.03 -1.14 24.19
CA GLY A 261 14.12 -2.04 24.60
C GLY A 261 15.35 -1.34 25.21
N SER A 262 15.34 -0.01 25.37
CA SER A 262 16.47 0.74 25.95
C SER A 262 16.80 0.37 27.39
N SER A 263 15.85 -0.24 28.12
CA SER A 263 16.01 -0.71 29.50
C SER A 263 16.17 -2.24 29.61
N ALA A 264 16.29 -2.95 28.48
CA ALA A 264 16.45 -4.39 28.47
C ALA A 264 17.84 -4.81 28.93
N ASP A 265 17.89 -5.94 29.66
CA ASP A 265 19.15 -6.47 30.21
C ASP A 265 20.06 -7.12 29.15
N ASP A 266 19.49 -7.54 28.03
CA ASP A 266 20.24 -8.18 26.93
C ASP A 266 19.78 -7.68 25.54
N ALA A 267 20.64 -7.85 24.55
CA ALA A 267 20.43 -7.40 23.18
C ALA A 267 19.25 -8.11 22.48
N THR A 268 18.97 -9.37 22.82
CA THR A 268 17.89 -10.16 22.24
C THR A 268 16.54 -9.65 22.71
N THR A 269 16.41 -9.36 24.00
CA THR A 269 15.22 -8.75 24.58
C THR A 269 15.01 -7.35 24.03
N ALA A 270 16.09 -6.52 23.97
CA ALA A 270 16.02 -5.18 23.40
C ALA A 270 15.49 -5.18 21.95
N LEU A 271 16.03 -6.08 21.12
CA LEU A 271 15.58 -6.20 19.72
C LEU A 271 14.15 -6.72 19.61
N THR A 272 13.75 -7.67 20.48
CA THR A 272 12.39 -8.20 20.49
C THR A 272 11.37 -7.12 20.86
N ASP A 273 11.66 -6.31 21.88
CA ASP A 273 10.82 -5.18 22.30
C ASP A 273 10.71 -4.11 21.22
N HIS A 274 11.84 -3.83 20.53
CA HIS A 274 11.87 -2.91 19.40
C HIS A 274 10.93 -3.41 18.27
N VAL A 275 11.04 -4.68 17.88
CA VAL A 275 10.21 -5.30 16.85
C VAL A 275 8.73 -5.35 17.26
N SER A 276 8.43 -5.79 18.48
CA SER A 276 7.07 -5.86 19.02
C SER A 276 6.38 -4.49 19.00
N THR A 277 7.09 -3.44 19.43
CA THR A 277 6.59 -2.06 19.43
C THR A 277 6.31 -1.57 18.01
N ALA A 278 7.21 -1.82 17.05
CA ALA A 278 7.01 -1.48 15.66
C ALA A 278 5.80 -2.20 15.04
N LEU A 279 5.64 -3.50 15.30
CA LEU A 279 4.50 -4.29 14.81
C LEU A 279 3.18 -3.85 15.47
N THR A 280 3.21 -3.44 16.73
CA THR A 280 2.05 -2.85 17.42
C THR A 280 1.64 -1.52 16.76
N ALA A 281 2.59 -0.67 16.42
CA ALA A 281 2.32 0.55 15.67
C ALA A 281 1.81 0.24 14.23
N GLY A 282 2.35 -0.79 13.57
CA GLY A 282 1.83 -1.30 12.31
C GLY A 282 0.39 -1.80 12.42
N THR A 283 0.04 -2.44 13.53
CA THR A 283 -1.34 -2.85 13.86
C THR A 283 -2.26 -1.63 13.97
N ALA A 284 -1.81 -0.55 14.60
CA ALA A 284 -2.57 0.70 14.68
C ALA A 284 -2.79 1.34 13.31
N LEU A 285 -1.80 1.30 12.40
CA LEU A 285 -1.97 1.74 11.00
C LEU A 285 -3.04 0.92 10.27
N LEU A 286 -3.05 -0.41 10.46
CA LEU A 286 -4.07 -1.28 9.86
C LEU A 286 -5.47 -1.05 10.47
N ALA A 287 -5.55 -0.76 11.76
CA ALA A 287 -6.81 -0.39 12.41
C ALA A 287 -7.35 0.93 11.83
N ALA A 288 -6.51 1.96 11.68
CA ALA A 288 -6.87 3.20 11.02
C ALA A 288 -7.28 2.97 9.55
N CYS A 289 -6.56 2.11 8.83
CA CYS A 289 -6.91 1.69 7.47
C CYS A 289 -8.32 1.07 7.42
N LEU A 290 -8.63 0.15 8.32
CA LEU A 290 -9.95 -0.49 8.40
C LEU A 290 -11.05 0.54 8.66
N VAL A 291 -10.83 1.47 9.59
CA VAL A 291 -11.79 2.56 9.88
C VAL A 291 -12.05 3.40 8.62
N ILE A 292 -11.02 3.79 7.88
CA ILE A 292 -11.17 4.54 6.62
C ILE A 292 -11.98 3.75 5.59
N VAL A 293 -11.70 2.46 5.43
CA VAL A 293 -12.45 1.59 4.49
C VAL A 293 -13.92 1.50 4.87
N LEU A 294 -14.22 1.28 6.14
CA LEU A 294 -15.59 1.18 6.65
C LEU A 294 -16.35 2.52 6.58
N ALA A 295 -15.66 3.64 6.81
CA ALA A 295 -16.28 4.97 6.82
C ALA A 295 -16.44 5.58 5.43
N LEU A 296 -15.54 5.35 4.49
CA LEU A 296 -15.50 6.03 3.19
C LEU A 296 -15.82 5.10 2.02
N ILE A 297 -15.25 3.89 1.96
CA ILE A 297 -15.37 3.01 0.80
C ILE A 297 -16.68 2.22 0.84
N VAL A 298 -17.00 1.58 1.97
CA VAL A 298 -18.20 0.73 2.11
C VAL A 298 -19.49 1.52 1.86
N PRO A 299 -19.71 2.71 2.44
CA PRO A 299 -20.93 3.48 2.18
C PRO A 299 -21.03 3.95 0.72
N ALA A 300 -19.92 4.41 0.14
CA ALA A 300 -19.89 4.90 -1.25
C ALA A 300 -20.24 3.81 -2.26
N THR A 301 -19.76 2.59 -2.06
CA THR A 301 -20.09 1.44 -2.93
C THR A 301 -21.55 1.01 -2.81
N ARG A 302 -22.12 1.04 -1.61
CA ARG A 302 -23.55 0.72 -1.39
C ARG A 302 -24.46 1.70 -2.13
N THR A 303 -24.21 3.01 -1.99
CA THR A 303 -24.99 4.06 -2.67
C THR A 303 -24.95 3.88 -4.18
N ARG A 304 -23.77 3.55 -4.75
CA ARG A 304 -23.60 3.34 -6.19
C ARG A 304 -24.32 2.09 -6.70
N SER A 305 -24.33 1.00 -5.94
CA SER A 305 -25.07 -0.22 -6.29
C SER A 305 -26.56 0.02 -6.33
N THR A 306 -27.11 0.75 -5.35
CA THR A 306 -28.53 1.09 -5.29
C THR A 306 -28.93 1.98 -6.47
N ALA A 307 -28.15 3.00 -6.83
CA ALA A 307 -28.41 3.87 -7.96
C ALA A 307 -28.47 3.08 -9.29
N LYS A 308 -27.50 2.17 -9.52
CA LYS A 308 -27.50 1.31 -10.72
C LYS A 308 -28.73 0.40 -10.81
N GLN A 309 -29.19 -0.15 -9.68
CA GLN A 309 -30.41 -0.96 -9.65
C GLN A 309 -31.66 -0.16 -10.03
N PHE A 310 -31.81 1.05 -9.52
CA PHE A 310 -32.88 1.95 -9.88
C PHE A 310 -32.91 2.32 -11.36
N ASP A 311 -31.74 2.62 -11.95
CA ASP A 311 -31.63 2.94 -13.37
C ASP A 311 -31.96 1.74 -14.26
N GLN A 312 -31.54 0.54 -13.91
CA GLN A 312 -31.90 -0.70 -14.63
C GLN A 312 -33.39 -1.02 -14.54
N GLU A 313 -33.98 -0.85 -13.36
CA GLU A 313 -35.41 -1.10 -13.15
C GLU A 313 -36.27 -0.08 -13.89
N LYS A 314 -35.83 1.20 -13.95
CA LYS A 314 -36.50 2.24 -14.74
C LYS A 314 -36.37 1.95 -16.23
N GLY A 315 -35.21 1.61 -16.75
CA GLY A 315 -34.99 1.26 -18.16
C GLY A 315 -35.83 0.05 -18.60
N SER A 316 -35.94 -0.99 -17.74
CA SER A 316 -36.76 -2.16 -18.04
C SER A 316 -38.28 -1.85 -18.05
N ARG A 317 -38.74 -0.91 -17.20
CA ARG A 317 -40.17 -0.43 -17.22
C ARG A 317 -40.46 0.39 -18.45
N ASP A 318 -39.55 1.26 -18.87
CA ASP A 318 -39.74 2.09 -20.07
C ASP A 318 -39.79 1.23 -21.34
N VAL A 319 -38.96 0.19 -21.46
CA VAL A 319 -39.00 -0.79 -22.58
C VAL A 319 -40.33 -1.57 -22.57
N ALA A 320 -40.78 -2.03 -21.40
CA ALA A 320 -42.05 -2.77 -21.28
C ALA A 320 -43.31 -1.91 -21.58
N LEU A 321 -43.20 -0.57 -21.47
CA LEU A 321 -44.26 0.35 -21.85
C LEU A 321 -44.30 0.59 -23.38
N VAL A 322 -43.16 0.61 -24.03
CA VAL A 322 -43.04 0.76 -25.51
C VAL A 322 -43.55 -0.50 -26.24
N ASP A 323 -43.36 -1.69 -25.70
CA ASP A 323 -43.83 -2.94 -26.30
C ASP A 323 -45.35 -3.17 -26.14
N ARG A 324 -46.07 -2.32 -25.38
CA ARG A 324 -47.51 -2.42 -25.17
C ARG A 324 -48.35 -1.38 -25.93
N GLY A 325 -47.71 -0.48 -26.64
CA GLY A 325 -48.37 0.56 -27.49
C GLY A 325 -48.24 0.25 -28.96
#